data_2c0c6fb0b5a09ae505f0d39a1a814788
#
_entry.id   2c0c6fb0b5a09ae505f0d39a1a814788
#
_cell.length_a   1.000
_cell.length_b   1.000
_cell.length_c   1.000
_cell.angle_alpha   90.00
_cell.angle_beta   90.00
_cell.angle_gamma   90.00
#
_symmetry.space_group_name_H-M   'P 1'
#
loop_
_entity.id
_entity.type
_entity.pdbx_description
1 polymer ?
#
loop_
_entity_poly.entity_id
_entity_poly.type
_entity_poly.pdbx_seq_one_letter_code
_entity_poly.pdbx_strand_id
1 'polypeptide(L)'
;MPEIEEREMKSRLFSTFALLLFLHLCLFAQRTNQAYWAYIDQYKGIAIEQMHKYRIPASITLAQGLLESGAGRSTLATKANNHFGIKVSGNWTGPYVLRNDDAPNEKFRKYNNARESYEDHSRFLQGRRYQGLFQLKITDYRGWARGLKAAGYATSPTYAESLIRIIEMYNLYQFDNGSYKQDRKKTAAVLPVTNTQSSFFQTHTLYAHNKNYFIIVEIGDNMATISKETGISLKKLYQYNDLPLDYAPTQGDLIYLKKKQKCASKQFKKNPIHIVEVNQSLFDISQLYGIRLKSLYKMNGFAPSHEIKPGDILRIR
;
A
#
# COMPACT_ATOMS: atom_id res chain seq x y z
N MET A 1 20.70 29.09 41.15
CA MET A 1 19.38 28.50 41.14
C MET A 1 18.58 28.81 39.86
N PRO A 2 18.49 30.03 39.31
CA PRO A 2 17.69 30.30 38.10
C PRO A 2 18.18 29.61 36.82
N GLU A 3 19.49 29.39 36.64
CA GLU A 3 20.04 28.75 35.43
C GLU A 3 19.71 27.25 35.30
N ILE A 4 19.48 26.55 36.41
CA ILE A 4 19.15 25.13 36.43
C ILE A 4 17.68 24.95 36.01
N GLU A 5 16.78 25.80 36.51
CA GLU A 5 15.35 25.77 36.15
C GLU A 5 15.13 26.14 34.66
N GLU A 6 15.90 27.09 34.15
CA GLU A 6 15.81 27.47 32.73
C GLU A 6 16.33 26.37 31.79
N ARG A 7 17.37 25.63 32.19
CA ARG A 7 17.84 24.43 31.45
C ARG A 7 16.85 23.29 31.48
N GLU A 8 16.22 23.00 32.63
CA GLU A 8 15.20 21.97 32.72
C GLU A 8 13.95 22.35 31.93
N MET A 9 13.52 23.59 31.96
CA MET A 9 12.37 24.07 31.19
C MET A 9 12.65 24.01 29.69
N LYS A 10 13.84 24.41 29.22
CA LYS A 10 14.25 24.25 27.81
C LYS A 10 14.33 22.79 27.39
N SER A 11 14.82 21.90 28.24
CA SER A 11 14.86 20.45 28.02
C SER A 11 13.45 19.84 27.92
N ARG A 12 12.54 20.24 28.80
CA ARG A 12 11.12 19.80 28.76
C ARG A 12 10.37 20.31 27.52
N LEU A 13 10.58 21.58 27.15
CA LEU A 13 10.02 22.17 25.93
C LEU A 13 10.56 21.48 24.67
N PHE A 14 11.86 21.19 24.62
CA PHE A 14 12.48 20.47 23.51
C PHE A 14 11.96 19.02 23.41
N SER A 15 11.80 18.35 24.56
CA SER A 15 11.25 16.99 24.64
C SER A 15 9.77 16.92 24.21
N THR A 16 8.95 17.90 24.63
CA THR A 16 7.53 17.96 24.21
C THR A 16 7.38 18.34 22.74
N PHE A 17 8.21 19.23 22.21
CA PHE A 17 8.22 19.58 20.78
C PHE A 17 8.69 18.41 19.93
N ALA A 18 9.73 17.69 20.35
CA ALA A 18 10.19 16.48 19.68
C ALA A 18 9.12 15.37 19.70
N LEU A 19 8.40 15.21 20.80
CA LEU A 19 7.30 14.25 20.93
C LEU A 19 6.11 14.59 20.02
N LEU A 20 5.75 15.87 19.93
CA LEU A 20 4.69 16.37 19.04
C LEU A 20 5.09 16.21 17.56
N LEU A 21 6.33 16.51 17.20
CA LEU A 21 6.88 16.31 15.86
C LEU A 21 6.89 14.82 15.49
N PHE A 22 7.27 13.97 16.44
CA PHE A 22 7.28 12.51 16.28
C PHE A 22 5.88 11.94 16.06
N LEU A 23 4.88 12.42 16.82
CA LEU A 23 3.48 12.06 16.63
C LEU A 23 2.96 12.45 15.23
N HIS A 24 3.33 13.64 14.73
CA HIS A 24 2.94 14.08 13.39
C HIS A 24 3.61 13.25 12.28
N LEU A 25 4.87 12.87 12.44
CA LEU A 25 5.61 12.03 11.50
C LEU A 25 5.04 10.60 11.45
N CYS A 26 4.69 10.01 12.59
CA CYS A 26 4.04 8.71 12.67
C CYS A 26 2.66 8.71 11.98
N LEU A 27 1.87 9.76 12.17
CA LEU A 27 0.57 9.92 11.51
C LEU A 27 0.69 10.02 9.98
N PHE A 28 1.79 10.60 9.47
CA PHE A 28 1.97 10.78 8.02
C PHE A 28 2.36 9.47 7.32
N ALA A 29 3.23 8.66 7.93
CA ALA A 29 3.63 7.34 7.39
C ALA A 29 2.46 6.34 7.40
N GLN A 30 1.67 6.35 8.47
CA GLN A 30 0.47 5.54 8.60
C GLN A 30 -0.56 5.87 7.50
N ARG A 31 -0.75 7.16 7.17
CA ARG A 31 -1.62 7.62 6.07
C ARG A 31 -1.18 7.11 4.70
N THR A 32 0.10 6.85 4.47
CA THR A 32 0.61 6.39 3.17
C THR A 32 0.25 4.93 2.92
N ASN A 33 0.46 4.05 3.89
CA ASN A 33 0.11 2.63 3.78
C ASN A 33 -1.41 2.43 3.59
N GLN A 34 -2.21 3.21 4.29
CA GLN A 34 -3.66 3.31 4.18
C GLN A 34 -4.12 3.64 2.77
N ALA A 35 -3.57 4.70 2.19
CA ALA A 35 -3.94 5.12 0.85
C ALA A 35 -3.66 4.05 -0.20
N TYR A 36 -2.61 3.23 -0.01
CA TYR A 36 -2.29 2.13 -0.91
C TYR A 36 -3.36 1.04 -0.86
N TRP A 37 -3.79 0.62 0.32
CA TRP A 37 -4.86 -0.38 0.44
C TRP A 37 -6.19 0.13 -0.10
N ALA A 38 -6.55 1.37 0.21
CA ALA A 38 -7.77 2.00 -0.33
C ALA A 38 -7.73 2.08 -1.86
N TYR A 39 -6.58 2.44 -2.43
CA TYR A 39 -6.37 2.47 -3.87
C TYR A 39 -6.54 1.07 -4.50
N ILE A 40 -5.91 0.05 -3.91
CA ILE A 40 -6.01 -1.33 -4.38
C ILE A 40 -7.47 -1.78 -4.36
N ASP A 41 -8.17 -1.54 -3.26
CA ASP A 41 -9.57 -1.97 -3.13
C ASP A 41 -10.47 -1.29 -4.16
N GLN A 42 -10.27 0.00 -4.37
CA GLN A 42 -11.04 0.81 -5.32
C GLN A 42 -10.79 0.39 -6.79
N TYR A 43 -9.54 0.05 -7.15
CA TYR A 43 -9.15 -0.13 -8.55
C TYR A 43 -8.83 -1.56 -8.97
N LYS A 44 -8.78 -2.55 -8.04
CA LYS A 44 -8.51 -3.96 -8.37
C LYS A 44 -9.45 -4.52 -9.44
N GLY A 45 -10.74 -4.17 -9.36
CA GLY A 45 -11.73 -4.63 -10.35
C GLY A 45 -11.44 -4.13 -11.76
N ILE A 46 -11.03 -2.85 -11.89
CA ILE A 46 -10.65 -2.28 -13.18
C ILE A 46 -9.37 -2.93 -13.69
N ALA A 47 -8.35 -3.11 -12.84
CA ALA A 47 -7.10 -3.74 -13.23
C ALA A 47 -7.28 -5.19 -13.72
N ILE A 48 -8.14 -5.97 -13.07
CA ILE A 48 -8.50 -7.32 -13.49
C ILE A 48 -9.24 -7.31 -14.85
N GLU A 49 -10.16 -6.38 -15.05
CA GLU A 49 -10.84 -6.20 -16.34
C GLU A 49 -9.85 -5.89 -17.46
N GLN A 50 -8.89 -4.97 -17.21
CA GLN A 50 -7.83 -4.64 -18.16
C GLN A 50 -6.93 -5.85 -18.44
N MET A 51 -6.62 -6.66 -17.43
CA MET A 51 -5.87 -7.91 -17.61
C MET A 51 -6.57 -8.87 -18.58
N HIS A 52 -7.87 -9.08 -18.39
CA HIS A 52 -8.63 -9.95 -19.30
C HIS A 52 -8.70 -9.41 -20.73
N LYS A 53 -8.84 -8.09 -20.86
CA LYS A 53 -8.99 -7.43 -22.17
C LYS A 53 -7.67 -7.29 -22.94
N TYR A 54 -6.59 -6.92 -22.23
CA TYR A 54 -5.31 -6.53 -22.83
C TYR A 54 -4.14 -7.45 -22.47
N ARG A 55 -4.36 -8.49 -21.67
CA ARG A 55 -3.34 -9.46 -21.24
C ARG A 55 -2.14 -8.84 -20.52
N ILE A 56 -2.38 -7.79 -19.77
CA ILE A 56 -1.40 -7.15 -18.89
C ILE A 56 -1.70 -7.63 -17.47
N PRO A 57 -0.73 -8.13 -16.67
CA PRO A 57 -1.00 -8.57 -15.30
C PRO A 57 -1.71 -7.48 -14.47
N ALA A 58 -2.78 -7.85 -13.77
CA ALA A 58 -3.51 -6.92 -12.90
C ALA A 58 -2.60 -6.36 -11.81
N SER A 59 -1.67 -7.19 -11.30
CA SER A 59 -0.66 -6.79 -10.32
C SER A 59 0.26 -5.69 -10.86
N ILE A 60 0.69 -5.77 -12.11
CA ILE A 60 1.51 -4.75 -12.78
C ILE A 60 0.72 -3.44 -12.91
N THR A 61 -0.51 -3.52 -13.44
CA THR A 61 -1.36 -2.33 -13.61
C THR A 61 -1.62 -1.62 -12.28
N LEU A 62 -1.93 -2.37 -11.21
CA LEU A 62 -2.13 -1.81 -9.87
C LEU A 62 -0.85 -1.20 -9.30
N ALA A 63 0.28 -1.89 -9.43
CA ALA A 63 1.56 -1.40 -8.90
C ALA A 63 2.01 -0.11 -9.61
N GLN A 64 1.84 -0.03 -10.94
CA GLN A 64 2.09 1.20 -11.69
C GLN A 64 1.14 2.32 -11.25
N GLY A 65 -0.16 2.05 -11.16
CA GLY A 65 -1.12 3.04 -10.69
C GLY A 65 -0.81 3.57 -9.30
N LEU A 66 -0.42 2.69 -8.36
CA LEU A 66 0.04 3.09 -7.02
C LEU A 66 1.26 3.99 -7.06
N LEU A 67 2.29 3.57 -7.82
CA LEU A 67 3.57 4.27 -7.88
C LEU A 67 3.44 5.64 -8.56
N GLU A 68 2.84 5.67 -9.77
CA GLU A 68 2.75 6.87 -10.61
C GLU A 68 1.79 7.92 -10.04
N SER A 69 0.73 7.49 -9.37
CA SER A 69 -0.29 8.40 -8.83
C SER A 69 -0.10 8.75 -7.35
N GLY A 70 0.90 8.18 -6.67
CA GLY A 70 1.02 8.27 -5.22
C GLY A 70 -0.24 7.75 -4.52
N ALA A 71 -0.70 6.56 -4.92
CA ALA A 71 -1.96 5.96 -4.47
C ALA A 71 -3.20 6.87 -4.75
N GLY A 72 -3.27 7.45 -5.95
CA GLY A 72 -4.39 8.27 -6.39
C GLY A 72 -4.42 9.69 -5.83
N ARG A 73 -3.39 10.11 -5.09
CA ARG A 73 -3.34 11.42 -4.41
C ARG A 73 -2.58 12.49 -5.18
N SER A 74 -1.89 12.13 -6.25
CA SER A 74 -1.19 13.12 -7.07
C SER A 74 -2.17 14.12 -7.70
N THR A 75 -1.67 15.31 -8.02
CA THR A 75 -2.47 16.34 -8.71
C THR A 75 -3.01 15.83 -10.05
N LEU A 76 -2.25 15.00 -10.79
CA LEU A 76 -2.71 14.40 -12.03
C LEU A 76 -3.85 13.40 -11.81
N ALA A 77 -3.75 12.56 -10.78
CA ALA A 77 -4.82 11.62 -10.46
C ALA A 77 -6.10 12.33 -10.00
N THR A 78 -5.98 13.34 -9.12
CA THR A 78 -7.14 14.02 -8.52
C THR A 78 -7.82 15.04 -9.43
N LYS A 79 -7.06 15.80 -10.25
CA LYS A 79 -7.61 16.87 -11.11
C LYS A 79 -7.81 16.45 -12.56
N ALA A 80 -7.09 15.43 -13.02
CA ALA A 80 -7.12 14.98 -14.41
C ALA A 80 -7.51 13.50 -14.56
N ASN A 81 -7.81 12.78 -13.49
CA ASN A 81 -8.01 11.32 -13.47
C ASN A 81 -6.88 10.54 -14.16
N ASN A 82 -5.67 11.11 -14.24
CA ASN A 82 -4.52 10.50 -14.91
C ASN A 82 -3.67 9.78 -13.86
N HIS A 83 -3.91 8.48 -13.72
CA HIS A 83 -3.28 7.62 -12.72
C HIS A 83 -1.90 7.10 -13.11
N PHE A 84 -1.50 7.27 -14.37
CA PHE A 84 -0.27 6.71 -14.92
C PHE A 84 0.69 7.77 -15.48
N GLY A 85 0.38 9.04 -15.32
CA GLY A 85 1.22 10.14 -15.80
C GLY A 85 1.37 10.16 -17.32
N ILE A 86 0.36 9.74 -18.08
CA ILE A 86 0.46 9.67 -19.54
C ILE A 86 0.47 11.07 -20.12
N LYS A 87 1.57 11.42 -20.82
CA LYS A 87 1.75 12.69 -21.54
C LYS A 87 0.97 12.68 -22.86
N VAL A 88 0.60 13.85 -23.34
CA VAL A 88 0.02 14.01 -24.68
C VAL A 88 1.07 13.65 -25.72
N SER A 89 0.77 12.68 -26.57
CA SER A 89 1.64 12.24 -27.66
C SER A 89 0.80 11.63 -28.78
N GLY A 90 1.39 11.52 -29.97
CA GLY A 90 0.71 10.96 -31.14
C GLY A 90 -0.57 11.72 -31.50
N ASN A 91 -1.63 10.98 -31.80
CA ASN A 91 -2.90 11.52 -32.27
C ASN A 91 -3.90 11.83 -31.12
N TRP A 92 -3.41 12.21 -29.93
CA TRP A 92 -4.30 12.57 -28.84
C TRP A 92 -5.05 13.86 -29.14
N THR A 93 -6.38 13.78 -29.26
CA THR A 93 -7.28 14.92 -29.51
C THR A 93 -8.12 15.28 -28.27
N GLY A 94 -7.98 14.52 -27.18
CA GLY A 94 -8.74 14.73 -25.94
C GLY A 94 -8.20 15.90 -25.11
N PRO A 95 -8.87 16.23 -24.00
CA PRO A 95 -8.45 17.28 -23.08
C PRO A 95 -7.13 16.96 -22.42
N TYR A 96 -6.42 18.01 -21.97
CA TYR A 96 -5.15 17.88 -21.25
C TYR A 96 -5.04 18.92 -20.13
N VAL A 97 -4.08 18.71 -19.23
CA VAL A 97 -3.64 19.66 -18.21
C VAL A 97 -2.15 19.95 -18.39
N LEU A 98 -1.75 21.15 -18.01
CA LEU A 98 -0.33 21.53 -17.98
C LEU A 98 0.27 21.23 -16.61
N ARG A 99 1.47 20.68 -16.58
CA ARG A 99 2.24 20.44 -15.37
C ARG A 99 3.73 20.53 -15.67
N ASN A 100 4.50 21.06 -14.72
CA ASN A 100 5.97 20.98 -14.77
C ASN A 100 6.39 19.57 -14.34
N ASP A 101 7.19 18.90 -15.16
CA ASP A 101 7.76 17.57 -14.92
C ASP A 101 9.22 17.59 -15.38
N ASP A 102 9.62 16.82 -16.40
CA ASP A 102 10.97 16.90 -16.98
C ASP A 102 11.25 18.27 -17.63
N ALA A 103 10.19 18.93 -18.12
CA ALA A 103 10.20 20.27 -18.67
C ALA A 103 9.04 21.12 -18.15
N PRO A 104 9.13 22.47 -18.23
CA PRO A 104 8.02 23.34 -17.89
C PRO A 104 6.82 23.14 -18.83
N ASN A 105 5.58 23.24 -18.27
CA ASN A 105 4.33 23.24 -19.01
C ASN A 105 4.11 22.01 -19.93
N GLU A 106 4.58 20.83 -19.53
CA GLU A 106 4.27 19.61 -20.26
C GLU A 106 2.79 19.27 -20.22
N LYS A 107 2.28 18.74 -21.33
CA LYS A 107 0.88 18.38 -21.50
C LYS A 107 0.64 16.95 -21.07
N PHE A 108 -0.25 16.75 -20.08
CA PHE A 108 -0.69 15.45 -19.61
C PHE A 108 -2.14 15.21 -19.99
N ARG A 109 -2.47 14.00 -20.44
CA ARG A 109 -3.84 13.64 -20.82
C ARG A 109 -4.77 13.81 -19.61
N LYS A 110 -5.99 14.30 -19.88
CA LYS A 110 -7.06 14.39 -18.89
C LYS A 110 -8.20 13.46 -19.28
N TYR A 111 -8.74 12.73 -18.31
CA TYR A 111 -9.81 11.76 -18.49
C TYR A 111 -11.04 12.16 -17.68
N ASN A 112 -12.21 11.67 -18.09
CA ASN A 112 -13.46 11.91 -17.36
C ASN A 112 -13.52 11.12 -16.05
N ASN A 113 -12.85 9.96 -15.99
CA ASN A 113 -12.80 9.07 -14.82
C ASN A 113 -11.53 8.20 -14.85
N ALA A 114 -11.26 7.53 -13.74
CA ALA A 114 -10.09 6.65 -13.61
C ALA A 114 -10.13 5.47 -14.59
N ARG A 115 -11.31 4.92 -14.91
CA ARG A 115 -11.44 3.79 -15.87
C ARG A 115 -10.88 4.13 -17.24
N GLU A 116 -11.12 5.35 -17.73
CA GLU A 116 -10.55 5.80 -19.00
C GLU A 116 -9.01 5.89 -18.95
N SER A 117 -8.45 6.31 -17.80
CA SER A 117 -7.01 6.32 -17.60
C SER A 117 -6.41 4.92 -17.62
N TYR A 118 -7.07 3.94 -16.98
CA TYR A 118 -6.64 2.54 -16.98
C TYR A 118 -6.73 1.91 -18.38
N GLU A 119 -7.78 2.22 -19.10
CA GLU A 119 -7.97 1.77 -20.49
C GLU A 119 -6.90 2.33 -21.41
N ASP A 120 -6.63 3.63 -21.31
CA ASP A 120 -5.62 4.29 -22.14
C ASP A 120 -4.21 3.82 -21.78
N HIS A 121 -3.91 3.59 -20.51
CA HIS A 121 -2.66 2.96 -20.08
C HIS A 121 -2.49 1.55 -20.68
N SER A 122 -3.55 0.75 -20.69
CA SER A 122 -3.50 -0.58 -21.27
C SER A 122 -3.24 -0.52 -22.79
N ARG A 123 -3.87 0.42 -23.49
CA ARG A 123 -3.60 0.67 -24.91
C ARG A 123 -2.18 1.18 -25.16
N PHE A 124 -1.68 2.05 -24.30
CA PHE A 124 -0.29 2.55 -24.37
C PHE A 124 0.72 1.41 -24.29
N LEU A 125 0.48 0.40 -23.44
CA LEU A 125 1.33 -0.77 -23.33
C LEU A 125 1.19 -1.75 -24.50
N GLN A 126 0.19 -1.61 -25.39
CA GLN A 126 0.15 -2.34 -26.65
C GLN A 126 1.15 -1.79 -27.69
N GLY A 127 1.84 -0.69 -27.39
CA GLY A 127 2.82 -0.07 -28.26
C GLY A 127 3.98 -1.01 -28.62
N ARG A 128 4.58 -0.83 -29.82
CA ARG A 128 5.60 -1.71 -30.41
C ARG A 128 6.75 -2.06 -29.45
N ARG A 129 7.22 -1.11 -28.65
CA ARG A 129 8.35 -1.31 -27.74
C ARG A 129 8.06 -2.26 -26.57
N TYR A 130 6.77 -2.52 -26.28
CA TYR A 130 6.35 -3.39 -25.19
C TYR A 130 5.91 -4.79 -25.68
N GLN A 131 5.89 -5.05 -26.98
CA GLN A 131 5.35 -6.30 -27.54
C GLN A 131 6.05 -7.56 -27.01
N GLY A 132 7.34 -7.48 -26.70
CA GLY A 132 8.08 -8.60 -26.09
C GLY A 132 7.55 -9.03 -24.72
N LEU A 133 6.85 -8.16 -23.98
CA LEU A 133 6.27 -8.48 -22.69
C LEU A 133 5.12 -9.49 -22.78
N PHE A 134 4.39 -9.50 -23.90
CA PHE A 134 3.25 -10.37 -24.12
C PHE A 134 3.63 -11.84 -24.37
N GLN A 135 4.93 -12.14 -24.50
CA GLN A 135 5.47 -13.50 -24.53
C GLN A 135 5.63 -14.08 -23.09
N LEU A 136 5.60 -13.24 -22.07
CA LEU A 136 5.70 -13.66 -20.69
C LEU A 136 4.37 -14.24 -20.20
N LYS A 137 4.45 -15.13 -19.21
CA LYS A 137 3.24 -15.61 -18.52
C LYS A 137 2.58 -14.44 -17.80
N ILE A 138 1.25 -14.43 -17.76
CA ILE A 138 0.46 -13.40 -17.07
C ILE A 138 0.82 -13.31 -15.57
N THR A 139 1.28 -14.41 -14.99
CA THR A 139 1.69 -14.51 -13.58
C THR A 139 3.18 -14.17 -13.34
N ASP A 140 3.94 -13.88 -14.42
CA ASP A 140 5.36 -13.49 -14.29
C ASP A 140 5.51 -11.98 -14.13
N TYR A 141 4.94 -11.45 -13.05
CA TYR A 141 5.03 -10.02 -12.75
C TYR A 141 6.48 -9.51 -12.63
N ARG A 142 7.43 -10.38 -12.24
CA ARG A 142 8.87 -10.00 -12.15
C ARG A 142 9.48 -9.80 -13.53
N GLY A 143 9.19 -10.68 -14.47
CA GLY A 143 9.57 -10.53 -15.87
C GLY A 143 8.93 -9.30 -16.49
N TRP A 144 7.65 -9.06 -16.23
CA TRP A 144 6.94 -7.87 -16.68
C TRP A 144 7.56 -6.56 -16.14
N ALA A 145 7.83 -6.48 -14.83
CA ALA A 145 8.43 -5.29 -14.22
C ALA A 145 9.80 -4.96 -14.82
N ARG A 146 10.68 -5.96 -14.96
CA ARG A 146 11.99 -5.80 -15.59
C ARG A 146 11.89 -5.44 -17.07
N GLY A 147 10.98 -6.08 -17.77
CA GLY A 147 10.74 -5.79 -19.18
C GLY A 147 10.20 -4.38 -19.44
N LEU A 148 9.30 -3.87 -18.59
CA LEU A 148 8.83 -2.47 -18.62
C LEU A 148 10.00 -1.50 -18.47
N LYS A 149 10.90 -1.74 -17.49
CA LYS A 149 12.11 -0.94 -17.31
C LYS A 149 13.03 -1.02 -18.54
N ALA A 150 13.29 -2.20 -19.06
CA ALA A 150 14.12 -2.42 -20.25
C ALA A 150 13.54 -1.74 -21.50
N ALA A 151 12.20 -1.73 -21.64
CA ALA A 151 11.49 -1.04 -22.71
C ALA A 151 11.41 0.49 -22.54
N GLY A 152 12.01 1.04 -21.47
CA GLY A 152 12.08 2.48 -21.22
C GLY A 152 10.75 3.09 -20.77
N TYR A 153 9.93 2.36 -19.99
CA TYR A 153 8.71 2.92 -19.41
C TYR A 153 9.04 4.06 -18.42
N ALA A 154 10.09 3.90 -17.63
CA ALA A 154 10.57 4.91 -16.69
C ALA A 154 12.10 5.02 -16.72
N THR A 155 12.61 6.21 -16.41
CA THR A 155 14.06 6.52 -16.38
C THR A 155 14.72 5.98 -15.11
N SER A 156 13.99 5.93 -13.97
CA SER A 156 14.52 5.49 -12.69
C SER A 156 15.20 4.11 -12.76
N PRO A 157 16.45 3.96 -12.28
CA PRO A 157 17.16 2.68 -12.31
C PRO A 157 16.49 1.61 -11.42
N THR A 158 15.75 2.01 -10.39
CA THR A 158 15.09 1.13 -9.43
C THR A 158 13.62 0.84 -9.75
N TYR A 159 13.14 1.26 -10.92
CA TYR A 159 11.72 1.16 -11.28
C TYR A 159 11.17 -0.28 -11.19
N ALA A 160 11.88 -1.24 -11.77
CA ALA A 160 11.46 -2.65 -11.74
C ALA A 160 11.35 -3.19 -10.32
N GLU A 161 12.34 -2.92 -9.49
CA GLU A 161 12.39 -3.33 -8.09
C GLU A 161 11.28 -2.66 -7.27
N SER A 162 10.95 -1.41 -7.54
CA SER A 162 9.84 -0.69 -6.90
C SER A 162 8.50 -1.35 -7.22
N LEU A 163 8.24 -1.70 -8.49
CA LEU A 163 7.04 -2.44 -8.88
C LEU A 163 6.98 -3.82 -8.20
N ILE A 164 8.07 -4.59 -8.26
CA ILE A 164 8.15 -5.92 -7.64
C ILE A 164 7.87 -5.83 -6.14
N ARG A 165 8.48 -4.84 -5.46
CA ARG A 165 8.26 -4.60 -4.04
C ARG A 165 6.79 -4.31 -3.72
N ILE A 166 6.16 -3.39 -4.44
CA ILE A 166 4.73 -3.06 -4.27
C ILE A 166 3.88 -4.32 -4.47
N ILE A 167 4.10 -5.08 -5.54
CA ILE A 167 3.35 -6.29 -5.85
C ILE A 167 3.47 -7.32 -4.73
N GLU A 168 4.67 -7.55 -4.21
CA GLU A 168 4.92 -8.52 -3.15
C GLU A 168 4.41 -8.04 -1.80
N MET A 169 4.59 -6.76 -1.49
CA MET A 169 4.18 -6.11 -0.26
C MET A 169 2.66 -6.20 -0.05
N TYR A 170 1.90 -5.90 -1.10
CA TYR A 170 0.44 -5.88 -1.08
C TYR A 170 -0.19 -7.16 -1.65
N ASN A 171 0.61 -8.21 -1.95
CA ASN A 171 0.17 -9.48 -2.53
C ASN A 171 -0.63 -9.34 -3.83
N LEU A 172 -0.31 -8.34 -4.66
CA LEU A 172 -1.09 -8.01 -5.85
C LEU A 172 -1.11 -9.14 -6.87
N TYR A 173 -0.08 -10.01 -6.89
CA TYR A 173 -0.01 -11.18 -7.77
C TYR A 173 -1.18 -12.16 -7.60
N GLN A 174 -1.93 -12.08 -6.48
CA GLN A 174 -3.15 -12.86 -6.31
C GLN A 174 -4.23 -12.53 -7.35
N PHE A 175 -4.21 -11.32 -7.91
CA PHE A 175 -5.16 -10.86 -8.92
C PHE A 175 -4.83 -11.34 -10.34
N ASP A 176 -3.62 -11.87 -10.57
CA ASP A 176 -3.17 -12.38 -11.87
C ASP A 176 -3.66 -13.80 -12.16
N ASN A 177 -4.08 -14.54 -11.13
CA ASN A 177 -4.64 -15.88 -11.28
C ASN A 177 -6.13 -15.74 -11.62
N GLY A 178 -6.55 -15.95 -12.86
CA GLY A 178 -7.92 -15.79 -13.39
C GLY A 178 -9.10 -16.38 -12.60
N SER A 179 -8.87 -16.88 -11.40
CA SER A 179 -9.85 -17.35 -10.41
C SER A 179 -10.52 -16.24 -9.61
N TYR A 180 -10.10 -14.96 -9.73
CA TYR A 180 -10.84 -13.86 -9.13
C TYR A 180 -12.08 -13.58 -9.96
N LYS A 181 -13.14 -14.37 -9.74
CA LYS A 181 -14.47 -14.08 -10.26
C LYS A 181 -14.98 -12.83 -9.58
N GLN A 182 -15.20 -11.79 -10.36
CA GLN A 182 -15.93 -10.60 -9.92
C GLN A 182 -17.39 -11.04 -9.65
N ASP A 183 -17.63 -11.53 -8.44
CA ASP A 183 -19.01 -11.77 -7.98
C ASP A 183 -19.67 -10.39 -7.82
N ARG A 184 -20.40 -9.98 -8.86
CA ARG A 184 -21.23 -8.76 -8.86
C ARG A 184 -22.31 -8.77 -7.76
N LYS A 185 -22.34 -9.78 -6.90
CA LYS A 185 -23.33 -9.96 -5.82
C LYS A 185 -22.81 -10.54 -4.50
N LYS A 186 -21.50 -10.72 -4.31
CA LYS A 186 -20.98 -11.12 -2.97
C LYS A 186 -19.64 -10.47 -2.72
N THR A 187 -19.65 -9.39 -1.97
CA THR A 187 -18.58 -8.96 -1.09
C THR A 187 -18.13 -10.14 -0.24
N ALA A 188 -16.81 -10.34 -0.19
CA ALA A 188 -16.11 -11.34 0.64
C ALA A 188 -16.19 -12.80 0.19
N ALA A 189 -15.06 -13.34 -0.30
CA ALA A 189 -14.80 -14.77 -0.24
C ALA A 189 -14.57 -15.15 1.22
N VAL A 190 -15.66 -15.37 1.94
CA VAL A 190 -15.69 -16.13 3.18
C VAL A 190 -15.37 -17.56 2.81
N LEU A 191 -14.22 -18.10 3.25
CA LEU A 191 -14.10 -19.55 3.39
C LEU A 191 -15.26 -19.99 4.30
N PRO A 192 -16.04 -21.03 3.93
CA PRO A 192 -17.19 -21.43 4.73
C PRO A 192 -16.71 -21.94 6.08
N VAL A 193 -16.86 -21.13 7.11
CA VAL A 193 -16.98 -21.65 8.46
C VAL A 193 -18.42 -22.15 8.58
N THR A 194 -18.61 -23.43 8.37
CA THR A 194 -19.84 -24.12 8.77
C THR A 194 -19.97 -23.96 10.29
N ASN A 195 -20.76 -23.00 10.73
CA ASN A 195 -21.80 -23.15 11.73
C ASN A 195 -22.47 -21.81 12.08
N THR A 196 -23.76 -21.79 11.79
CA THR A 196 -24.84 -21.07 12.48
C THR A 196 -24.44 -19.95 13.42
N GLN A 197 -24.24 -18.74 12.86
CA GLN A 197 -24.60 -17.41 13.37
C GLN A 197 -24.12 -16.34 12.37
N SER A 198 -24.76 -16.27 11.21
CA SER A 198 -24.38 -15.44 10.08
C SER A 198 -25.12 -14.10 10.07
N SER A 199 -24.93 -13.24 11.08
CA SER A 199 -25.50 -11.89 11.05
C SER A 199 -24.57 -10.76 11.50
N PHE A 200 -23.25 -10.96 11.67
CA PHE A 200 -22.37 -10.00 12.32
C PHE A 200 -21.20 -9.44 11.52
N PHE A 201 -20.98 -9.84 10.27
CA PHE A 201 -19.95 -9.21 9.42
C PHE A 201 -20.61 -8.45 8.28
N GLN A 202 -21.12 -7.26 8.53
CA GLN A 202 -21.83 -6.48 7.51
C GLN A 202 -21.06 -5.24 7.01
N THR A 203 -19.93 -4.85 7.58
CA THR A 203 -19.30 -3.58 7.24
C THR A 203 -17.89 -3.69 6.66
N HIS A 204 -17.01 -4.55 7.17
CA HIS A 204 -15.62 -4.57 6.71
C HIS A 204 -15.28 -5.72 5.76
N THR A 205 -14.49 -5.40 4.72
CA THR A 205 -13.83 -6.43 3.88
C THR A 205 -12.71 -7.09 4.66
N LEU A 206 -12.71 -8.44 4.71
CA LEU A 206 -11.67 -9.21 5.37
C LEU A 206 -10.50 -9.49 4.42
N TYR A 207 -9.31 -9.08 4.78
CA TYR A 207 -8.08 -9.30 4.01
C TYR A 207 -7.21 -10.37 4.68
N ALA A 208 -6.52 -11.20 3.86
CA ALA A 208 -5.59 -12.21 4.35
C ALA A 208 -4.14 -11.79 4.08
N HIS A 209 -3.30 -11.78 5.10
CA HIS A 209 -1.87 -11.47 4.98
C HIS A 209 -1.04 -12.22 6.02
N ASN A 210 0.11 -12.79 5.61
CA ASN A 210 1.08 -13.47 6.48
C ASN A 210 0.42 -14.46 7.47
N LYS A 211 -0.47 -15.33 6.98
CA LYS A 211 -1.26 -16.31 7.78
C LYS A 211 -2.15 -15.65 8.85
N ASN A 212 -2.51 -14.42 8.66
CA ASN A 212 -3.40 -13.65 9.51
C ASN A 212 -4.50 -13.01 8.67
N TYR A 213 -5.50 -12.44 9.35
CA TYR A 213 -6.57 -11.64 8.75
C TYR A 213 -6.52 -10.24 9.33
N PHE A 214 -6.90 -9.25 8.54
CA PHE A 214 -7.05 -7.88 8.98
C PHE A 214 -8.24 -7.21 8.29
N ILE A 215 -8.71 -6.14 8.87
CA ILE A 215 -9.65 -5.19 8.28
C ILE A 215 -8.98 -3.84 8.11
N ILE A 216 -9.55 -3.00 7.28
CA ILE A 216 -9.16 -1.59 7.12
C ILE A 216 -10.20 -0.74 7.83
N VAL A 217 -9.76 0.12 8.71
CA VAL A 217 -10.63 1.04 9.46
C VAL A 217 -11.35 1.99 8.50
N GLU A 218 -12.65 2.12 8.59
CA GLU A 218 -13.49 3.02 7.79
C GLU A 218 -13.86 4.29 8.56
N ILE A 219 -14.50 5.26 7.88
CA ILE A 219 -14.96 6.49 8.53
C ILE A 219 -16.01 6.15 9.57
N GLY A 220 -15.82 6.62 10.81
CA GLY A 220 -16.75 6.37 11.92
C GLY A 220 -16.39 5.18 12.80
N ASP A 221 -15.38 4.39 12.41
CA ASP A 221 -14.90 3.29 13.25
C ASP A 221 -14.14 3.75 14.47
N ASN A 222 -14.23 2.93 15.46
CA ASN A 222 -13.37 2.95 16.64
C ASN A 222 -13.10 1.51 17.12
N MET A 223 -12.14 1.32 18.02
CA MET A 223 -11.80 -0.03 18.47
C MET A 223 -12.96 -0.77 19.15
N ALA A 224 -13.93 -0.06 19.72
CA ALA A 224 -15.11 -0.68 20.34
C ALA A 224 -16.10 -1.20 19.29
N THR A 225 -16.34 -0.45 18.20
CA THR A 225 -17.17 -0.90 17.08
C THR A 225 -16.55 -2.11 16.40
N ILE A 226 -15.24 -2.08 16.14
CA ILE A 226 -14.48 -3.20 15.57
C ILE A 226 -14.50 -4.42 16.51
N SER A 227 -14.38 -4.22 17.83
CA SER A 227 -14.47 -5.30 18.83
C SER A 227 -15.84 -5.96 18.80
N LYS A 228 -16.92 -5.18 18.72
CA LYS A 228 -18.30 -5.68 18.66
C LYS A 228 -18.54 -6.46 17.37
N GLU A 229 -18.09 -5.94 16.23
CA GLU A 229 -18.26 -6.57 14.91
C GLU A 229 -17.49 -7.89 14.81
N THR A 230 -16.22 -7.90 15.25
CA THR A 230 -15.34 -9.07 15.12
C THR A 230 -15.50 -10.11 16.22
N GLY A 231 -16.20 -9.78 17.32
CA GLY A 231 -16.28 -10.61 18.52
C GLY A 231 -14.95 -10.75 19.28
N ILE A 232 -13.95 -9.95 18.92
CA ILE A 232 -12.62 -9.97 19.56
C ILE A 232 -12.58 -8.89 20.64
N SER A 233 -12.24 -9.26 21.87
CA SER A 233 -12.17 -8.28 22.95
C SER A 233 -11.20 -7.16 22.67
N LEU A 234 -11.51 -5.93 23.10
CA LEU A 234 -10.66 -4.74 22.95
C LEU A 234 -9.20 -5.02 23.34
N LYS A 235 -9.00 -5.63 24.51
CA LYS A 235 -7.65 -5.99 24.99
C LYS A 235 -6.88 -6.85 23.99
N LYS A 236 -7.54 -7.84 23.36
CA LYS A 236 -6.91 -8.68 22.33
C LYS A 236 -6.64 -7.90 21.05
N LEU A 237 -7.55 -7.03 20.61
CA LEU A 237 -7.32 -6.21 19.41
C LEU A 237 -6.09 -5.31 19.59
N TYR A 238 -5.96 -4.61 20.71
CA TYR A 238 -4.77 -3.82 21.01
C TYR A 238 -3.50 -4.67 21.03
N GLN A 239 -3.53 -5.82 21.72
CA GLN A 239 -2.38 -6.73 21.80
C GLN A 239 -1.98 -7.35 20.45
N TYR A 240 -2.94 -7.70 19.61
CA TYR A 240 -2.67 -8.29 18.28
C TYR A 240 -1.97 -7.31 17.35
N ASN A 241 -2.22 -6.03 17.56
CA ASN A 241 -1.74 -4.94 16.72
C ASN A 241 -0.52 -4.19 17.29
N ASP A 242 -0.03 -4.58 18.47
CA ASP A 242 1.03 -3.87 19.20
C ASP A 242 0.66 -2.39 19.48
N LEU A 243 -0.62 -2.11 19.77
CA LEU A 243 -1.18 -0.78 20.01
C LEU A 243 -1.32 -0.49 21.50
N PRO A 244 -1.14 0.74 21.95
CA PRO A 244 -1.48 1.16 23.30
C PRO A 244 -3.00 1.17 23.51
N LEU A 245 -3.45 1.03 24.77
CA LEU A 245 -4.89 0.87 25.09
C LEU A 245 -5.75 2.13 24.81
N ASP A 246 -5.12 3.27 24.69
CA ASP A 246 -5.72 4.58 24.37
C ASP A 246 -5.63 4.93 22.88
N TYR A 247 -5.15 4.00 22.04
CA TYR A 247 -5.05 4.22 20.61
C TYR A 247 -6.42 4.42 19.99
N ALA A 248 -6.62 5.55 19.33
CA ALA A 248 -7.79 5.85 18.52
C ALA A 248 -7.48 5.52 17.04
N PRO A 249 -8.11 4.51 16.43
CA PRO A 249 -7.85 4.17 15.05
C PRO A 249 -8.35 5.29 14.13
N THR A 250 -7.63 5.49 13.05
CA THR A 250 -7.98 6.42 11.98
C THR A 250 -8.36 5.67 10.72
N GLN A 251 -9.19 6.28 9.86
CA GLN A 251 -9.59 5.67 8.60
C GLN A 251 -8.39 5.10 7.85
N GLY A 252 -8.42 3.77 7.55
CA GLY A 252 -7.49 2.94 6.83
C GLY A 252 -6.37 2.32 7.62
N ASP A 253 -6.35 2.48 8.90
CA ASP A 253 -5.49 1.67 9.75
C ASP A 253 -5.76 0.19 9.51
N LEU A 254 -4.70 -0.60 9.54
CA LEU A 254 -4.81 -2.05 9.46
C LEU A 254 -5.02 -2.61 10.87
N ILE A 255 -6.16 -3.25 11.09
CA ILE A 255 -6.43 -3.94 12.35
C ILE A 255 -6.40 -5.44 12.14
N TYR A 256 -5.32 -6.07 12.59
CA TYR A 256 -5.16 -7.52 12.56
C TYR A 256 -6.08 -8.20 13.57
N LEU A 257 -6.79 -9.23 13.11
CA LEU A 257 -7.78 -9.95 13.90
C LEU A 257 -7.21 -11.16 14.64
N LYS A 258 -5.94 -11.48 14.41
CA LYS A 258 -5.15 -12.48 15.14
C LYS A 258 -3.78 -11.93 15.45
N LYS A 259 -3.08 -12.56 16.39
CA LYS A 259 -1.70 -12.18 16.74
C LYS A 259 -0.80 -12.24 15.52
N LYS A 260 -0.08 -11.14 15.23
CA LYS A 260 0.88 -11.06 14.13
C LYS A 260 1.99 -12.12 14.24
N GLN A 261 2.64 -12.45 13.14
CA GLN A 261 3.68 -13.48 13.07
C GLN A 261 5.02 -12.99 13.66
N LYS A 262 5.97 -13.91 13.85
CA LYS A 262 7.32 -13.55 14.31
C LYS A 262 8.20 -12.99 13.20
N CYS A 263 7.87 -13.30 11.93
CA CYS A 263 8.60 -12.84 10.75
C CYS A 263 7.64 -12.71 9.55
N ALA A 264 8.07 -12.08 8.47
CA ALA A 264 7.33 -11.95 7.23
C ALA A 264 7.00 -13.32 6.60
N SER A 265 6.08 -13.34 5.65
CA SER A 265 5.63 -14.56 4.98
C SER A 265 6.76 -15.26 4.22
N LYS A 266 6.57 -16.56 3.90
CA LYS A 266 7.59 -17.38 3.21
C LYS A 266 8.01 -16.83 1.85
N GLN A 267 7.19 -16.02 1.19
CA GLN A 267 7.53 -15.38 -0.09
C GLN A 267 8.78 -14.50 0.00
N PHE A 268 9.06 -13.90 1.17
CA PHE A 268 10.26 -13.10 1.42
C PHE A 268 11.49 -13.92 1.79
N LYS A 269 11.46 -15.28 1.68
CA LYS A 269 12.61 -16.12 2.02
C LYS A 269 13.83 -15.82 1.17
N LYS A 270 13.67 -15.49 -0.11
CA LYS A 270 14.78 -15.17 -1.04
C LYS A 270 15.32 -13.76 -0.86
N ASN A 271 14.47 -12.82 -0.41
CA ASN A 271 14.86 -11.44 -0.12
C ASN A 271 14.26 -11.03 1.23
N PRO A 272 14.92 -11.39 2.34
CA PRO A 272 14.38 -11.24 3.70
C PRO A 272 14.59 -9.86 4.29
N ILE A 273 14.80 -8.84 3.46
CA ILE A 273 15.09 -7.46 3.86
C ILE A 273 14.01 -6.47 3.41
N HIS A 274 13.94 -5.36 4.12
CA HIS A 274 13.17 -4.17 3.79
C HIS A 274 14.11 -2.96 3.84
N ILE A 275 14.04 -2.10 2.84
CA ILE A 275 14.74 -0.81 2.85
C ILE A 275 13.74 0.23 3.35
N VAL A 276 14.10 0.92 4.42
CA VAL A 276 13.24 1.94 5.04
C VAL A 276 12.99 3.07 4.06
N GLU A 277 11.74 3.40 3.86
CA GLU A 277 11.32 4.53 3.02
C GLU A 277 11.17 5.82 3.85
N VAL A 278 11.07 6.96 3.17
CA VAL A 278 10.84 8.24 3.83
C VAL A 278 9.54 8.17 4.66
N ASN A 279 9.60 8.61 5.91
CA ASN A 279 8.48 8.63 6.86
C ASN A 279 7.94 7.25 7.28
N GLN A 280 8.71 6.17 7.15
CA GLN A 280 8.35 4.88 7.74
C GLN A 280 8.90 4.71 9.15
N SER A 281 8.07 4.21 10.05
CA SER A 281 8.46 3.75 11.38
C SER A 281 8.59 2.22 11.43
N LEU A 282 9.25 1.70 12.47
CA LEU A 282 9.28 0.26 12.74
C LEU A 282 7.88 -0.32 12.98
N PHE A 283 6.96 0.48 13.51
CA PHE A 283 5.56 0.09 13.66
C PHE A 283 4.90 -0.09 12.30
N ASP A 284 5.06 0.87 11.37
CA ASP A 284 4.49 0.77 10.01
C ASP A 284 5.01 -0.45 9.27
N ILE A 285 6.31 -0.72 9.37
CA ILE A 285 6.93 -1.90 8.77
C ILE A 285 6.40 -3.19 9.42
N SER A 286 6.15 -3.18 10.74
CA SER A 286 5.55 -4.31 11.45
C SER A 286 4.12 -4.59 10.99
N GLN A 287 3.32 -3.56 10.80
CA GLN A 287 1.95 -3.65 10.26
C GLN A 287 1.98 -4.14 8.81
N LEU A 288 2.84 -3.54 7.99
CA LEU A 288 2.98 -3.87 6.58
C LEU A 288 3.25 -5.36 6.33
N TYR A 289 4.15 -5.96 7.10
CA TYR A 289 4.52 -7.38 6.96
C TYR A 289 3.75 -8.34 7.88
N GLY A 290 2.82 -7.84 8.69
CA GLY A 290 2.11 -8.64 9.67
C GLY A 290 3.05 -9.28 10.69
N ILE A 291 4.10 -8.57 11.10
CA ILE A 291 5.12 -9.01 12.05
C ILE A 291 4.88 -8.32 13.40
N ARG A 292 5.06 -9.03 14.51
CA ARG A 292 5.04 -8.40 15.83
C ARG A 292 6.16 -7.38 15.94
N LEU A 293 5.86 -6.18 16.40
CA LEU A 293 6.84 -5.11 16.55
C LEU A 293 8.05 -5.57 17.38
N LYS A 294 7.82 -6.22 18.54
CA LYS A 294 8.88 -6.81 19.35
C LYS A 294 9.77 -7.81 18.59
N SER A 295 9.19 -8.58 17.67
CA SER A 295 9.95 -9.55 16.87
C SER A 295 10.81 -8.86 15.82
N LEU A 296 10.32 -7.75 15.24
CA LEU A 296 11.07 -6.92 14.30
C LEU A 296 12.29 -6.27 14.98
N TYR A 297 12.10 -5.70 16.17
CA TYR A 297 13.21 -5.20 17.00
C TYR A 297 14.26 -6.28 17.26
N LYS A 298 13.83 -7.44 17.78
CA LYS A 298 14.74 -8.54 18.11
C LYS A 298 15.52 -9.05 16.88
N MET A 299 14.85 -9.13 15.73
CA MET A 299 15.44 -9.64 14.48
C MET A 299 16.57 -8.75 13.96
N ASN A 300 16.49 -7.44 14.25
CA ASN A 300 17.46 -6.44 13.83
C ASN A 300 18.44 -6.01 14.95
N GLY A 301 18.35 -6.61 16.12
CA GLY A 301 19.21 -6.26 17.24
C GLY A 301 18.95 -4.86 17.81
N PHE A 302 17.75 -4.31 17.61
CA PHE A 302 17.41 -2.95 18.01
C PHE A 302 16.94 -2.87 19.46
N ALA A 303 17.36 -1.83 20.16
CA ALA A 303 16.75 -1.39 21.42
C ALA A 303 15.38 -0.74 21.16
N PRO A 304 14.47 -0.70 22.14
CA PRO A 304 13.14 -0.08 22.00
C PRO A 304 13.17 1.41 21.59
N SER A 305 14.25 2.13 21.90
CA SER A 305 14.46 3.52 21.54
C SER A 305 15.20 3.72 20.20
N HIS A 306 15.43 2.65 19.45
CA HIS A 306 16.15 2.72 18.18
C HIS A 306 15.32 3.45 17.12
N GLU A 307 15.89 4.49 16.54
CA GLU A 307 15.32 5.24 15.43
C GLU A 307 15.89 4.75 14.11
N ILE A 308 15.01 4.53 13.14
CA ILE A 308 15.39 4.16 11.77
C ILE A 308 15.35 5.37 10.86
N LYS A 309 16.16 5.34 9.81
CA LYS A 309 16.26 6.40 8.80
C LYS A 309 15.95 5.86 7.42
N PRO A 310 15.46 6.70 6.48
CA PRO A 310 15.32 6.30 5.09
C PRO A 310 16.62 5.74 4.53
N GLY A 311 16.54 4.59 3.87
CA GLY A 311 17.69 3.85 3.34
C GLY A 311 18.24 2.76 4.27
N ASP A 312 17.87 2.72 5.55
CA ASP A 312 18.26 1.64 6.45
C ASP A 312 17.73 0.29 5.95
N ILE A 313 18.55 -0.74 6.11
CA ILE A 313 18.19 -2.11 5.69
C ILE A 313 17.76 -2.91 6.91
N LEU A 314 16.49 -3.30 6.93
CA LEU A 314 15.89 -4.07 8.00
C LEU A 314 15.71 -5.53 7.58
N ARG A 315 16.08 -6.46 8.45
CA ARG A 315 15.68 -7.85 8.32
C ARG A 315 14.23 -8.03 8.73
N ILE A 316 13.44 -8.65 7.87
CA ILE A 316 12.00 -8.92 8.11
C ILE A 316 11.70 -10.41 8.23
N ARG A 317 12.72 -11.27 7.94
CA ARG A 317 12.60 -12.72 8.03
C ARG A 317 13.92 -13.41 8.37
#